data_41e9ab1e542a988a9b48460e94cc8338
#
_entry.id   41e9ab1e542a988a9b48460e94cc8338
#
_cell.length_a   1.000
_cell.length_b   1.000
_cell.length_c   1.000
_cell.angle_alpha   90.00
_cell.angle_beta   90.00
_cell.angle_gamma   90.00
#
_symmetry.space_group_name_H-M   'P 1'
#
loop_
_entity.id
_entity.type
_entity.pdbx_description
1 polymer ?
#
loop_
_entity_poly.entity_id
_entity_poly.type
_entity_poly.pdbx_seq_one_letter_code
_entity_poly.pdbx_strand_id
1 'polypeptide(L)'
;MTSQPRDAGAILRARLPLRRSSAHRLRTVLSGHLAANGVPKNAAREILLAADEAFNNALMHSGDVGKAELRAEVGGSRVTIEIRDRGCGFDARGFDARAIPDPHVSHGRGLFLIHRLMDEVEVGACSAGTGTCVRMAKTFVRLPRAPGRRA
;
A
#
# COMPACT_ATOMS: atom_id res chain seq x y z
N MET A 1 -6.88 28.75 20.08
CA MET A 1 -6.75 27.73 19.03
C MET A 1 -5.48 26.91 19.32
N THR A 2 -5.62 25.87 20.05
CA THR A 2 -4.51 24.94 20.35
C THR A 2 -4.34 24.01 19.16
N SER A 3 -3.27 24.26 18.39
CA SER A 3 -2.78 23.30 17.40
C SER A 3 -2.37 22.03 18.14
N GLN A 4 -3.18 20.97 18.03
CA GLN A 4 -2.71 19.65 18.45
C GLN A 4 -1.44 19.32 17.67
N PRO A 5 -0.39 18.81 18.33
CA PRO A 5 0.78 18.31 17.62
C PRO A 5 0.28 17.24 16.66
N ARG A 6 0.61 17.37 15.37
CA ARG A 6 0.43 16.29 14.41
C ARG A 6 1.27 15.15 14.94
N ASP A 7 0.63 14.12 15.45
CA ASP A 7 1.30 12.87 15.81
C ASP A 7 2.16 12.48 14.61
N ALA A 8 3.47 12.63 14.77
CA ALA A 8 4.40 12.25 13.72
C ALA A 8 4.19 10.73 13.51
N GLY A 9 3.59 10.39 12.37
CA GLY A 9 3.24 9.02 12.06
C GLY A 9 4.47 8.11 12.06
N ALA A 10 4.32 6.88 12.50
CA ALA A 10 5.38 5.89 12.42
C ALA A 10 5.60 5.51 10.95
N ILE A 11 6.83 5.69 10.46
CA ILE A 11 7.19 5.51 9.05
C ILE A 11 8.09 4.31 8.87
N LEU A 12 7.68 3.40 7.99
CA LEU A 12 8.50 2.33 7.43
C LEU A 12 8.95 2.74 6.03
N ARG A 13 10.23 2.48 5.71
CA ARG A 13 10.77 2.60 4.35
C ARG A 13 11.52 1.33 4.01
N ALA A 14 11.26 0.78 2.83
CA ALA A 14 11.96 -0.39 2.34
C ALA A 14 12.19 -0.28 0.83
N ARG A 15 13.32 -0.82 0.37
CA ARG A 15 13.62 -1.02 -1.04
C ARG A 15 13.63 -2.51 -1.33
N LEU A 16 12.82 -2.91 -2.28
CA LEU A 16 12.60 -4.31 -2.61
C LEU A 16 12.96 -4.55 -4.08
N PRO A 17 13.87 -5.49 -4.37
CA PRO A 17 14.10 -5.89 -5.75
C PRO A 17 12.79 -6.32 -6.41
N LEU A 18 12.56 -5.91 -7.65
CA LEU A 18 11.37 -6.30 -8.42
C LEU A 18 11.52 -7.72 -8.92
N ARG A 19 11.24 -8.67 -8.06
CA ARG A 19 11.21 -10.11 -8.32
C ARG A 19 10.19 -10.78 -7.41
N ARG A 20 9.64 -11.90 -7.85
CA ARG A 20 8.57 -12.62 -7.12
C ARG A 20 8.93 -12.97 -5.68
N SER A 21 10.19 -13.34 -5.42
CA SER A 21 10.66 -13.66 -4.06
C SER A 21 10.59 -12.48 -3.08
N SER A 22 10.55 -11.25 -3.57
CA SER A 22 10.45 -10.05 -2.72
C SER A 22 9.06 -9.81 -2.15
N ALA A 23 8.00 -10.41 -2.71
CA ALA A 23 6.64 -10.27 -2.20
C ALA A 23 6.51 -10.78 -0.76
N HIS A 24 7.19 -11.87 -0.43
CA HIS A 24 7.22 -12.38 0.95
C HIS A 24 7.85 -11.35 1.91
N ARG A 25 8.96 -10.74 1.50
CA ARG A 25 9.63 -9.71 2.31
C ARG A 25 8.75 -8.48 2.49
N LEU A 26 8.05 -8.05 1.43
CA LEU A 26 7.06 -6.95 1.51
C LEU A 26 6.05 -7.23 2.62
N ARG A 27 5.41 -8.40 2.57
CA ARG A 27 4.40 -8.80 3.57
C ARG A 27 4.97 -8.86 4.97
N THR A 28 6.16 -9.40 5.16
CA THR A 28 6.80 -9.53 6.47
C THR A 28 7.09 -8.17 7.09
N VAL A 29 7.75 -7.26 6.36
CA VAL A 29 8.12 -5.96 6.91
C VAL A 29 6.89 -5.07 7.14
N LEU A 30 5.93 -5.11 6.23
CA LEU A 30 4.71 -4.32 6.35
C LEU A 30 3.81 -4.85 7.47
N SER A 31 3.61 -6.16 7.56
CA SER A 31 2.83 -6.80 8.63
C SER A 31 3.38 -6.47 10.01
N GLY A 32 4.71 -6.56 10.18
CA GLY A 32 5.38 -6.20 11.42
C GLY A 32 5.17 -4.73 11.80
N HIS A 33 5.28 -3.83 10.83
CA HIS A 33 5.07 -2.40 11.03
C HIS A 33 3.62 -2.06 11.44
N LEU A 34 2.65 -2.65 10.74
CA LEU A 34 1.23 -2.47 11.05
C LEU A 34 0.88 -2.98 12.46
N ALA A 35 1.36 -4.18 12.81
CA ALA A 35 1.13 -4.77 14.12
C ALA A 35 1.78 -3.95 15.26
N ALA A 36 3.03 -3.51 15.07
CA ALA A 36 3.75 -2.69 16.04
C ALA A 36 3.06 -1.35 16.32
N ASN A 37 2.29 -0.83 15.35
CA ASN A 37 1.57 0.43 15.46
C ASN A 37 0.07 0.28 15.74
N GLY A 38 -0.36 -0.90 16.15
CA GLY A 38 -1.71 -1.15 16.65
C GLY A 38 -2.80 -1.12 15.58
N VAL A 39 -2.45 -1.40 14.33
CA VAL A 39 -3.44 -1.56 13.26
C VAL A 39 -4.21 -2.87 13.47
N PRO A 40 -5.55 -2.86 13.50
CA PRO A 40 -6.35 -4.06 13.69
C PRO A 40 -6.10 -5.10 12.59
N LYS A 41 -6.21 -6.37 12.93
CA LYS A 41 -5.90 -7.49 12.03
C LYS A 41 -6.71 -7.47 10.71
N ASN A 42 -8.00 -7.10 10.78
CA ASN A 42 -8.84 -6.99 9.59
C ASN A 42 -8.33 -5.89 8.64
N ALA A 43 -8.07 -4.70 9.16
CA ALA A 43 -7.51 -3.61 8.37
C ALA A 43 -6.12 -3.96 7.83
N ALA A 44 -5.27 -4.59 8.64
CA ALA A 44 -3.94 -5.02 8.21
C ALA A 44 -3.99 -6.03 7.06
N ARG A 45 -4.94 -6.98 7.07
CA ARG A 45 -5.13 -7.94 5.97
C ARG A 45 -5.48 -7.27 4.65
N GLU A 46 -6.40 -6.31 4.69
CA GLU A 46 -6.82 -5.56 3.52
C GLU A 46 -5.66 -4.71 2.96
N ILE A 47 -4.91 -4.04 3.84
CA ILE A 47 -3.74 -3.25 3.48
C ILE A 47 -2.64 -4.14 2.86
N LEU A 48 -2.36 -5.30 3.46
CA LEU A 48 -1.36 -6.23 2.94
C LEU A 48 -1.73 -6.75 1.56
N LEU A 49 -2.99 -7.09 1.34
CA LEU A 49 -3.47 -7.56 0.04
C LEU A 49 -3.38 -6.44 -1.01
N ALA A 50 -3.77 -5.24 -0.68
CA ALA A 50 -3.65 -4.09 -1.58
C ALA A 50 -2.18 -3.77 -1.91
N ALA A 51 -1.29 -3.86 -0.94
CA ALA A 51 0.15 -3.66 -1.15
C ALA A 51 0.76 -4.75 -2.03
N ASP A 52 0.35 -6.00 -1.86
CA ASP A 52 0.76 -7.11 -2.73
C ASP A 52 0.34 -6.86 -4.19
N GLU A 53 -0.90 -6.44 -4.41
CA GLU A 53 -1.40 -6.14 -5.76
C GLU A 53 -0.63 -4.97 -6.40
N ALA A 54 -0.34 -3.92 -5.63
CA ALA A 54 0.45 -2.79 -6.12
C ALA A 54 1.90 -3.20 -6.45
N PHE A 55 2.50 -4.07 -5.65
CA PHE A 55 3.83 -4.61 -5.92
C PHE A 55 3.86 -5.52 -7.15
N ASN A 56 2.85 -6.38 -7.31
CA ASN A 56 2.71 -7.24 -8.49
C ASN A 56 2.52 -6.39 -9.76
N ASN A 57 1.77 -5.30 -9.70
CA ASN A 57 1.66 -4.37 -10.82
C ASN A 57 3.02 -3.75 -11.17
N ALA A 58 3.80 -3.32 -10.19
CA ALA A 58 5.15 -2.83 -10.42
C ALA A 58 6.04 -3.89 -11.06
N LEU A 59 5.98 -5.13 -10.58
CA LEU A 59 6.74 -6.26 -11.12
C LEU A 59 6.39 -6.55 -12.59
N MET A 60 5.09 -6.53 -12.94
CA MET A 60 4.63 -6.81 -14.30
C MET A 60 4.99 -5.70 -15.29
N HIS A 61 4.97 -4.44 -14.86
CA HIS A 61 5.15 -3.28 -15.73
C HIS A 61 6.59 -2.76 -15.79
N SER A 62 7.46 -3.16 -14.87
CA SER A 62 8.87 -2.75 -14.85
C SER A 62 9.82 -3.70 -15.57
N GLY A 63 9.34 -4.87 -16.02
CA GLY A 63 10.17 -5.85 -16.76
C GLY A 63 11.19 -6.58 -15.88
N ASP A 64 10.89 -6.84 -14.62
CA ASP A 64 11.76 -7.53 -13.65
C ASP A 64 13.12 -6.82 -13.39
N VAL A 65 13.23 -5.56 -13.77
CA VAL A 65 14.46 -4.77 -13.61
C VAL A 65 14.23 -3.65 -12.60
N GLY A 66 15.13 -3.55 -11.63
CA GLY A 66 15.13 -2.46 -10.68
C GLY A 66 14.55 -2.83 -9.31
N LYS A 67 14.11 -1.80 -8.62
CA LYS A 67 13.60 -1.90 -7.25
C LYS A 67 12.30 -1.12 -7.12
N ALA A 68 11.40 -1.63 -6.30
CA ALA A 68 10.29 -0.87 -5.78
C ALA A 68 10.65 -0.24 -4.43
N GLU A 69 10.17 0.96 -4.20
CA GLU A 69 10.29 1.64 -2.91
C GLU A 69 8.92 1.58 -2.22
N LEU A 70 8.90 1.00 -1.02
CA LEU A 70 7.75 0.99 -0.12
C LEU A 70 7.93 2.10 0.91
N ARG A 71 6.90 2.91 1.09
CA ARG A 71 6.74 3.78 2.23
C ARG A 71 5.40 3.50 2.88
N ALA A 72 5.40 3.18 4.16
CA ALA A 72 4.20 3.00 4.94
C ALA A 72 4.22 3.93 6.15
N GLU A 73 3.14 4.66 6.37
CA GLU A 73 2.99 5.58 7.49
C GLU A 73 1.71 5.26 8.25
N VAL A 74 1.84 5.06 9.55
CA VAL A 74 0.72 4.88 10.46
C VAL A 74 0.63 6.10 11.36
N GLY A 75 -0.40 6.90 11.19
CA GLY A 75 -0.65 8.09 12.00
C GLY A 75 -2.11 8.17 12.45
N GLY A 76 -2.35 8.34 13.74
CA GLY A 76 -3.71 8.33 14.27
C GLY A 76 -4.44 7.03 13.95
N SER A 77 -5.57 7.14 13.27
CA SER A 77 -6.40 6.01 12.82
C SER A 77 -6.31 5.78 11.30
N ARG A 78 -5.18 6.13 10.70
CA ARG A 78 -4.98 6.08 9.25
C ARG A 78 -3.64 5.43 8.91
N VAL A 79 -3.66 4.58 7.91
CA VAL A 79 -2.46 4.05 7.26
C VAL A 79 -2.38 4.60 5.85
N THR A 80 -1.22 5.09 5.46
CA THR A 80 -0.92 5.47 4.08
C THR A 80 0.21 4.59 3.58
N ILE A 81 0.00 3.97 2.42
CA ILE A 81 0.99 3.13 1.73
C ILE A 81 1.33 3.78 0.40
N GLU A 82 2.59 3.80 0.07
CA GLU A 82 3.09 4.26 -1.21
C GLU A 82 4.08 3.25 -1.76
N ILE A 83 3.85 2.80 -2.99
CA ILE A 83 4.74 1.89 -3.72
C ILE A 83 5.13 2.60 -5.01
N ARG A 84 6.43 2.78 -5.18
CA ARG A 84 7.02 3.44 -6.34
C ARG A 84 7.95 2.49 -7.08
N ASP A 85 7.85 2.49 -8.39
CA ASP A 85 8.82 1.83 -9.27
C ASP A 85 9.38 2.85 -10.28
N ARG A 86 10.44 2.46 -10.97
CA ARG A 86 11.06 3.25 -12.04
C ARG A 86 10.85 2.63 -13.42
N GLY A 87 9.78 1.86 -13.60
CA GLY A 87 9.43 1.23 -14.87
C GLY A 87 8.92 2.21 -15.92
N CYS A 88 8.29 1.67 -16.96
CA CYS A 88 7.76 2.44 -18.09
C CYS A 88 6.56 3.33 -17.76
N GLY A 89 6.08 3.28 -16.52
CA GLY A 89 4.85 3.92 -16.12
C GLY A 89 3.62 3.06 -16.40
N PHE A 90 2.50 3.50 -15.86
CA PHE A 90 1.20 2.87 -16.02
C PHE A 90 0.22 3.87 -16.62
N ASP A 91 -0.44 3.48 -17.69
CA ASP A 91 -1.53 4.28 -18.28
C ASP A 91 -2.84 3.92 -17.59
N ALA A 92 -3.27 4.76 -16.66
CA ALA A 92 -4.55 4.62 -15.98
C ALA A 92 -5.74 5.21 -16.77
N ARG A 93 -5.51 5.77 -17.97
CA ARG A 93 -6.56 6.26 -18.83
C ARG A 93 -7.45 5.08 -19.27
N GLY A 94 -8.74 5.19 -19.06
CA GLY A 94 -9.68 4.11 -19.33
C GLY A 94 -9.85 3.09 -18.21
N PHE A 95 -9.14 3.23 -17.08
CA PHE A 95 -9.40 2.43 -15.90
C PHE A 95 -10.64 2.98 -15.17
N ASP A 96 -11.66 2.14 -15.02
CA ASP A 96 -12.84 2.44 -14.21
C ASP A 96 -12.84 1.56 -12.94
N ALA A 97 -12.59 2.17 -11.78
CA ALA A 97 -12.59 1.48 -10.49
C ALA A 97 -13.95 0.90 -10.10
N ARG A 98 -15.03 1.33 -10.75
CA ARG A 98 -16.40 0.85 -10.51
C ARG A 98 -16.78 -0.32 -11.41
N ALA A 99 -16.10 -0.49 -12.53
CA ALA A 99 -16.35 -1.58 -13.44
C ALA A 99 -15.84 -2.91 -12.86
N ILE A 100 -16.69 -3.93 -12.86
CA ILE A 100 -16.27 -5.29 -12.52
C ILE A 100 -15.37 -5.78 -13.64
N PRO A 101 -14.13 -6.21 -13.35
CA PRO A 101 -13.23 -6.73 -14.38
C PRO A 101 -13.81 -7.94 -15.07
N ASP A 102 -13.65 -8.00 -16.39
CA ASP A 102 -13.99 -9.20 -17.16
C ASP A 102 -13.16 -10.39 -16.64
N PRO A 103 -13.79 -11.52 -16.25
CA PRO A 103 -13.08 -12.70 -15.76
C PRO A 103 -12.12 -13.30 -16.78
N HIS A 104 -12.29 -13.01 -18.07
CA HIS A 104 -11.40 -13.49 -19.14
C HIS A 104 -10.21 -12.58 -19.43
N VAL A 105 -10.16 -11.39 -18.82
CA VAL A 105 -9.04 -10.44 -18.98
C VAL A 105 -8.13 -10.53 -17.75
N SER A 106 -6.85 -10.81 -17.98
CA SER A 106 -5.86 -10.97 -16.90
C SER A 106 -5.35 -9.65 -16.31
N HIS A 107 -5.71 -8.49 -16.92
CA HIS A 107 -5.23 -7.18 -16.49
C HIS A 107 -6.34 -6.38 -15.80
N GLY A 108 -5.96 -5.43 -14.94
CA GLY A 108 -6.87 -4.50 -14.28
C GLY A 108 -7.55 -5.02 -13.01
N ARG A 109 -7.43 -6.31 -12.70
CA ARG A 109 -8.00 -6.88 -11.47
C ARG A 109 -7.31 -6.36 -10.22
N GLY A 110 -6.00 -6.17 -10.28
CA GLY A 110 -5.21 -5.68 -9.15
C GLY A 110 -5.64 -4.29 -8.71
N LEU A 111 -5.80 -3.34 -9.65
CA LEU A 111 -6.27 -1.99 -9.33
C LEU A 111 -7.73 -1.98 -8.86
N PHE A 112 -8.59 -2.79 -9.46
CA PHE A 112 -9.96 -2.96 -8.97
C PHE A 112 -9.98 -3.44 -7.52
N LEU A 113 -9.17 -4.44 -7.19
CA LEU A 113 -9.06 -4.97 -5.83
C LEU A 113 -8.52 -3.92 -4.85
N ILE A 114 -7.49 -3.17 -5.22
CA ILE A 114 -6.94 -2.09 -4.41
C ILE A 114 -8.04 -1.05 -4.09
N HIS A 115 -8.80 -0.62 -5.09
CA HIS A 115 -9.91 0.33 -4.88
C HIS A 115 -11.04 -0.24 -4.00
N ARG A 116 -11.25 -1.56 -4.01
CA ARG A 116 -12.23 -2.22 -3.14
C ARG A 116 -11.79 -2.34 -1.69
N LEU A 117 -10.49 -2.46 -1.47
CA LEU A 117 -9.90 -2.69 -0.15
C LEU A 117 -9.53 -1.40 0.58
N MET A 118 -9.16 -0.37 -0.16
CA MET A 118 -8.64 0.89 0.38
C MET A 118 -9.68 2.01 0.26
N ASP A 119 -9.63 2.98 1.16
CA ASP A 119 -10.55 4.11 1.17
C ASP A 119 -10.17 5.18 0.13
N GLU A 120 -8.87 5.34 -0.12
CA GLU A 120 -8.34 6.27 -1.10
C GLU A 120 -7.25 5.59 -1.91
N VAL A 121 -7.26 5.80 -3.22
CA VAL A 121 -6.25 5.26 -4.14
C VAL A 121 -5.91 6.31 -5.20
N GLU A 122 -4.63 6.58 -5.34
CA GLU A 122 -4.09 7.43 -6.41
C GLU A 122 -3.02 6.65 -7.16
N VAL A 123 -3.13 6.61 -8.48
CA VAL A 123 -2.15 5.99 -9.36
C VAL A 123 -1.67 7.04 -10.36
N GLY A 124 -0.37 7.22 -10.47
CA GLY A 124 0.18 8.23 -11.36
C GLY A 124 1.66 8.04 -11.63
N ALA A 125 2.22 8.95 -12.40
CA ALA A 125 3.65 9.02 -12.63
C ALA A 125 4.38 9.45 -11.33
N CYS A 126 5.57 8.90 -11.12
CA CYS A 126 6.43 9.41 -10.06
C CYS A 126 6.83 10.86 -10.35
N SER A 127 6.98 11.66 -9.29
CA SER A 127 7.41 13.06 -9.38
C SER A 127 8.79 13.23 -10.05
N ALA A 128 9.59 12.17 -10.14
CA ALA A 128 10.88 12.13 -10.83
C ALA A 128 10.78 11.85 -12.35
N GLY A 129 9.59 11.82 -12.94
CA GLY A 129 9.37 11.77 -14.39
C GLY A 129 9.24 10.38 -15.02
N THR A 130 9.77 9.32 -14.44
CA THR A 130 9.65 7.94 -14.94
C THR A 130 9.17 7.00 -13.85
N GLY A 131 8.38 5.99 -14.23
CA GLY A 131 7.84 4.99 -13.33
C GLY A 131 6.44 5.30 -12.82
N THR A 132 5.94 4.42 -11.98
CA THR A 132 4.60 4.49 -11.42
C THR A 132 4.65 4.65 -9.92
N CYS A 133 3.76 5.48 -9.39
CA CYS A 133 3.51 5.63 -7.97
C CYS A 133 2.07 5.22 -7.68
N VAL A 134 1.88 4.22 -6.84
CA VAL A 134 0.58 3.85 -6.27
C VAL A 134 0.57 4.33 -4.83
N ARG A 135 -0.30 5.28 -4.53
CA ARG A 135 -0.55 5.77 -3.18
C ARG A 135 -1.95 5.38 -2.76
N MET A 136 -2.07 4.80 -1.59
CA MET A 136 -3.33 4.32 -1.06
C MET A 136 -3.41 4.55 0.44
N ALA A 137 -4.62 4.75 0.93
CA ALA A 137 -4.85 4.98 2.34
C ALA A 137 -6.08 4.22 2.84
N LYS A 138 -6.01 3.84 4.11
CA LYS A 138 -7.10 3.19 4.82
C LYS A 138 -7.23 3.75 6.23
N THR A 139 -8.45 4.05 6.62
CA THR A 139 -8.80 4.40 7.98
C THR A 139 -9.24 3.15 8.76
N PHE A 140 -9.01 3.15 10.04
CA PHE A 140 -9.41 2.06 10.92
C PHE A 140 -9.83 2.60 12.29
N VAL A 141 -10.62 1.81 13.02
CA VAL A 141 -10.98 2.13 14.41
C VAL A 141 -9.93 1.51 15.33
N ARG A 142 -9.25 2.34 16.11
CA ARG A 142 -8.38 1.82 17.17
C ARG A 142 -9.23 1.27 18.29
N LEU A 143 -9.03 0.00 18.60
CA LEU A 143 -9.59 -0.57 19.80
C LEU A 143 -8.87 0.03 21.02
N PRO A 144 -9.57 0.34 22.12
CA PRO A 144 -8.92 0.75 23.37
C PRO A 144 -7.87 -0.28 23.74
N ARG A 145 -6.67 0.17 24.10
CA ARG A 145 -5.69 -0.72 24.72
C ARG A 145 -6.33 -1.32 25.97
N ALA A 146 -6.40 -2.64 26.04
CA ALA A 146 -6.78 -3.31 27.26
C ALA A 146 -5.88 -2.76 28.39
N PRO A 147 -6.45 -2.39 29.57
CA PRO A 147 -5.65 -1.93 30.68
C PRO A 147 -4.61 -3.00 30.98
N GLY A 148 -3.34 -2.60 30.91
CA GLY A 148 -2.23 -3.51 31.13
C GLY A 148 -2.42 -4.24 32.45
N ARG A 149 -2.42 -5.57 32.44
CA ARG A 149 -2.24 -6.35 33.64
C ARG A 149 -0.91 -5.90 34.22
N ARG A 150 -0.97 -5.13 35.30
CA ARG A 150 0.21 -4.91 36.14
C ARG A 150 0.63 -6.28 36.65
N ALA A 151 1.82 -6.69 36.32
CA ALA A 151 2.46 -7.83 36.97
C ALA A 151 2.77 -7.49 38.41
#